data_7f1af8699c8983819792f6b249f162d2
#
_entry.id   7f1af8699c8983819792f6b249f162d2
#
_cell.length_a   1.000
_cell.length_b   1.000
_cell.length_c   1.000
_cell.angle_alpha   90.00
_cell.angle_beta   90.00
_cell.angle_gamma   90.00
#
_symmetry.space_group_name_H-M   'P 1'
#
loop_
_entity.id
_entity.type
_entity.pdbx_description
1 polymer ?
#
loop_
_entity_poly.entity_id
_entity_poly.type
_entity_poly.pdbx_seq_one_letter_code
_entity_poly.pdbx_strand_id
1 'polypeptide(L)'
;MLNERQKRLYKFLIDNSTTNDFISKEEICTNLQELYPRHLEKTNEHSSCAYSLLRKDIRAINSSDAYKIVASNKKGYKIASRKEALNYVNRRFARDLRSLKINWNLKQKLEQNGQIQIVGDDLYQEIKTFLERS
;
A
#
# COMPACT_ATOMS: atom_id res chain seq x y z
N MET A 1 9.73 4.29 -11.25
CA MET A 1 11.01 4.87 -10.75
C MET A 1 10.73 5.91 -9.68
N LEU A 2 11.50 5.89 -8.60
CA LEU A 2 11.32 6.83 -7.49
C LEU A 2 11.86 8.22 -7.85
N ASN A 3 11.12 9.26 -7.46
CA ASN A 3 11.62 10.63 -7.58
C ASN A 3 12.58 10.96 -6.41
N GLU A 4 13.18 12.15 -6.43
CA GLU A 4 14.15 12.54 -5.40
C GLU A 4 13.57 12.56 -4.00
N ARG A 5 12.33 13.02 -3.85
CA ARG A 5 11.65 13.04 -2.54
C ARG A 5 11.48 11.61 -2.00
N GLN A 6 11.04 10.70 -2.85
CA GLN A 6 10.83 9.29 -2.48
C GLN A 6 12.13 8.59 -2.14
N LYS A 7 13.20 8.87 -2.89
CA LYS A 7 14.53 8.32 -2.60
C LYS A 7 15.05 8.80 -1.26
N ARG A 8 14.85 10.06 -0.95
CA ARG A 8 15.30 10.63 0.34
C ARG A 8 14.48 10.06 1.49
N LEU A 9 13.19 9.87 1.32
CA LEU A 9 12.35 9.23 2.31
C LEU A 9 12.80 7.79 2.56
N TYR A 10 13.04 7.04 1.50
CA TYR A 10 13.50 5.66 1.60
C TYR A 10 14.83 5.56 2.36
N LYS A 11 15.78 6.42 2.02
CA LYS A 11 17.06 6.47 2.71
C LYS A 11 16.90 6.80 4.19
N PHE A 12 16.05 7.79 4.50
CA PHE A 12 15.77 8.15 5.89
C PHE A 12 15.22 6.95 6.67
N LEU A 13 14.28 6.21 6.10
CA LEU A 13 13.71 5.05 6.75
C LEU A 13 14.74 3.94 6.94
N ILE A 14 15.60 3.70 5.97
CA ILE A 14 16.68 2.72 6.09
C ILE A 14 17.63 3.11 7.21
N ASP A 15 18.08 4.35 7.24
CA ASP A 15 19.05 4.84 8.21
C ASP A 15 18.52 4.83 9.65
N ASN A 16 17.20 4.96 9.81
CA ASN A 16 16.56 5.08 11.13
C ASN A 16 15.80 3.83 11.57
N SER A 17 15.81 2.77 10.78
CA SER A 17 15.10 1.52 11.09
C SER A 17 16.01 0.49 11.75
N THR A 18 16.96 0.93 12.57
CA THR A 18 17.88 0.04 13.29
C THR A 18 17.24 -0.58 14.53
N THR A 19 16.10 -0.05 14.96
CA THR A 19 15.33 -0.55 16.10
C THR A 19 14.04 -1.21 15.60
N ASN A 20 13.39 -1.99 16.46
CA ASN A 20 12.12 -2.65 16.11
C ASN A 20 10.93 -1.69 16.14
N ASP A 21 11.16 -0.41 16.33
CA ASP A 21 10.10 0.57 16.53
C ASP A 21 9.70 1.28 15.24
N PHE A 22 8.40 1.54 15.12
CA PHE A 22 7.85 2.34 14.03
C PHE A 22 8.15 3.82 14.26
N ILE A 23 8.42 4.54 13.18
CA ILE A 23 8.65 5.99 13.22
C ILE A 23 7.33 6.66 12.89
N SER A 24 6.85 7.54 13.77
CA SER A 24 5.57 8.21 13.56
C SER A 24 5.61 9.13 12.33
N LYS A 25 4.44 9.33 11.71
CA LYS A 25 4.34 10.25 10.56
C LYS A 25 4.75 11.67 10.96
N GLU A 26 4.45 12.07 12.18
CA GLU A 26 4.83 13.38 12.71
C GLU A 26 6.35 13.52 12.77
N GLU A 27 7.03 12.50 13.28
CA GLU A 27 8.49 12.50 13.36
C GLU A 27 9.14 12.52 12.00
N ILE A 28 8.63 11.73 11.05
CA ILE A 28 9.13 11.72 9.68
C ILE A 28 9.01 13.11 9.05
N CYS A 29 7.84 13.73 9.14
CA CYS A 29 7.59 15.05 8.57
C CYS A 29 8.40 16.14 9.27
N THR A 30 8.68 15.99 10.55
CA THR A 30 9.54 16.93 11.29
C THR A 30 10.99 16.85 10.81
N ASN A 31 11.51 15.65 10.62
CA ASN A 31 12.88 15.45 10.16
C ASN A 31 13.07 15.74 8.67
N LEU A 32 12.01 15.67 7.88
CA LEU A 32 12.05 15.90 6.43
C LEU A 32 11.17 17.09 6.04
N GLN A 33 11.26 18.18 6.80
CA GLN A 33 10.40 19.35 6.60
C GLN A 33 10.50 19.94 5.20
N GLU A 34 11.67 19.91 4.58
CA GLU A 34 11.86 20.41 3.23
C GLU A 34 11.14 19.58 2.17
N LEU A 35 10.83 18.31 2.50
CA LEU A 35 10.10 17.41 1.61
C LEU A 35 8.60 17.42 1.87
N TYR A 36 8.23 17.58 3.15
CA TYR A 36 6.84 17.51 3.61
C TYR A 36 6.53 18.74 4.47
N PRO A 37 6.36 19.92 3.83
CA PRO A 37 6.20 21.17 4.56
C PRO A 37 4.89 21.22 5.35
N ARG A 38 4.98 21.61 6.61
CA ARG A 38 3.82 21.70 7.50
C ARG A 38 2.81 22.78 7.13
N HIS A 39 3.25 23.82 6.42
CA HIS A 39 2.33 24.87 6.01
C HIS A 39 1.19 24.35 5.13
N LEU A 40 1.36 23.20 4.51
CA LEU A 40 0.30 22.55 3.74
C LEU A 40 -0.82 21.98 4.62
N GLU A 41 -0.59 21.92 5.93
CA GLU A 41 -1.56 21.37 6.88
C GLU A 41 -2.69 22.34 7.24
N LYS A 42 -2.54 23.61 6.90
CA LYS A 42 -3.46 24.66 7.34
C LYS A 42 -4.87 24.58 6.78
N THR A 43 -5.10 23.80 5.77
CA THR A 43 -6.36 23.77 5.05
C THR A 43 -7.34 22.74 5.57
N ASN A 44 -6.89 21.75 6.37
CA ASN A 44 -7.77 20.68 6.85
C ASN A 44 -7.18 19.99 8.08
N GLU A 45 -7.91 20.02 9.18
CA GLU A 45 -7.48 19.44 10.46
C GLU A 45 -7.34 17.92 10.40
N HIS A 46 -8.07 17.25 9.52
CA HIS A 46 -8.12 15.78 9.47
C HIS A 46 -7.27 15.16 8.37
N SER A 47 -6.86 15.92 7.38
CA SER A 47 -6.03 15.40 6.29
C SER A 47 -4.98 16.42 5.90
N SER A 48 -3.89 16.39 6.63
CA SER A 48 -2.71 17.16 6.28
C SER A 48 -2.22 16.77 4.87
N CYS A 49 -1.97 17.76 4.01
CA CYS A 49 -1.39 17.52 2.70
C CYS A 49 -0.03 16.84 2.81
N ALA A 50 0.75 17.18 3.85
CA ALA A 50 2.04 16.55 4.10
C ALA A 50 1.87 15.05 4.38
N TYR A 51 0.90 14.67 5.19
CA TYR A 51 0.66 13.26 5.50
C TYR A 51 0.10 12.51 4.32
N SER A 52 -0.75 13.13 3.52
CA SER A 52 -1.25 12.52 2.28
C SER A 52 -0.13 12.26 1.29
N LEU A 53 0.79 13.22 1.16
CA LEU A 53 1.95 13.09 0.29
C LEU A 53 2.88 11.99 0.79
N LEU A 54 3.10 11.91 2.09
CA LEU A 54 3.89 10.86 2.72
C LEU A 54 3.31 9.48 2.40
N ARG A 55 1.99 9.30 2.54
CA ARG A 55 1.33 8.03 2.21
C ARG A 55 1.50 7.65 0.75
N LYS A 56 1.39 8.61 -0.16
CA LYS A 56 1.62 8.37 -1.59
C LYS A 56 3.04 7.91 -1.85
N ASP A 57 4.01 8.54 -1.19
CA ASP A 57 5.41 8.19 -1.36
C ASP A 57 5.72 6.81 -0.79
N ILE A 58 5.13 6.44 0.34
CA ILE A 58 5.25 5.08 0.89
C ILE A 58 4.70 4.04 -0.09
N ARG A 59 3.54 4.30 -0.68
CA ARG A 59 2.97 3.40 -1.69
C ARG A 59 3.87 3.29 -2.91
N ALA A 60 4.45 4.40 -3.36
CA ALA A 60 5.35 4.40 -4.50
C ALA A 60 6.60 3.56 -4.21
N ILE A 61 7.16 3.67 -3.01
CA ILE A 61 8.31 2.86 -2.60
C ILE A 61 7.95 1.37 -2.63
N ASN A 62 6.81 1.00 -2.06
CA ASN A 62 6.39 -0.40 -2.00
C ASN A 62 6.01 -0.97 -3.37
N SER A 63 5.63 -0.11 -4.32
CA SER A 63 5.30 -0.52 -5.69
C SER A 63 6.49 -0.49 -6.64
N SER A 64 7.63 0.01 -6.18
CA SER A 64 8.83 0.14 -7.00
C SER A 64 9.73 -1.08 -6.89
N ASP A 65 10.88 -1.00 -7.56
CA ASP A 65 11.94 -2.00 -7.46
C ASP A 65 12.79 -1.85 -6.19
N ALA A 66 12.40 -0.99 -5.28
CA ALA A 66 13.11 -0.80 -4.02
C ALA A 66 13.22 -2.13 -3.28
N TYR A 67 14.43 -2.42 -2.83
CA TYR A 67 14.76 -3.74 -2.27
C TYR A 67 14.00 -4.06 -0.99
N LYS A 68 13.70 -3.04 -0.20
CA LYS A 68 13.07 -3.24 1.11
C LYS A 68 11.64 -2.70 1.13
N ILE A 69 10.79 -3.37 1.88
CA ILE A 69 9.38 -3.01 2.03
C ILE A 69 9.22 -2.12 3.26
N VAL A 70 8.39 -1.11 3.13
CA VAL A 70 8.01 -0.24 4.25
C VAL A 70 6.71 -0.79 4.85
N ALA A 71 6.79 -1.24 6.09
CA ALA A 71 5.61 -1.66 6.85
C ALA A 71 4.95 -0.46 7.52
N SER A 72 3.63 -0.49 7.62
CA SER A 72 2.88 0.58 8.27
C SER A 72 1.89 0.00 9.29
N ASN A 73 1.67 0.75 10.35
CA ASN A 73 0.62 0.47 11.34
C ASN A 73 0.14 1.79 11.95
N LYS A 74 -0.65 1.69 13.02
CA LYS A 74 -1.17 2.88 13.71
C LYS A 74 -0.07 3.77 14.30
N LYS A 75 1.12 3.21 14.58
CA LYS A 75 2.24 3.95 15.17
C LYS A 75 3.08 4.69 14.13
N GLY A 76 3.05 4.26 12.88
CA GLY A 76 3.82 4.91 11.83
C GLY A 76 4.38 3.93 10.80
N TYR A 77 5.63 4.16 10.41
CA TYR A 77 6.30 3.41 9.33
C TYR A 77 7.67 2.92 9.76
N LYS A 78 8.09 1.81 9.19
CA LYS A 78 9.47 1.31 9.36
C LYS A 78 9.84 0.43 8.19
N ILE A 79 11.15 0.26 7.97
CA ILE A 79 11.62 -0.77 7.05
C ILE A 79 11.39 -2.13 7.70
N ALA A 80 10.64 -2.99 7.04
CA ALA A 80 10.28 -4.30 7.56
C ALA A 80 11.48 -5.24 7.54
N SER A 81 11.63 -6.07 8.59
CA SER A 81 12.53 -7.21 8.54
C SER A 81 11.97 -8.22 7.52
N ARG A 82 12.79 -9.19 7.13
CA ARG A 82 12.37 -10.22 6.18
C ARG A 82 11.09 -10.93 6.65
N LYS A 83 11.03 -11.30 7.93
CA LYS A 83 9.87 -11.97 8.52
C LYS A 83 8.65 -11.07 8.53
N GLU A 84 8.83 -9.82 8.93
CA GLU A 84 7.74 -8.84 8.94
C GLU A 84 7.20 -8.57 7.54
N ALA A 85 8.11 -8.44 6.57
CA ALA A 85 7.74 -8.23 5.17
C ALA A 85 6.92 -9.40 4.63
N LEU A 86 7.34 -10.62 4.91
CA LEU A 86 6.63 -11.82 4.48
C LEU A 86 5.22 -11.87 5.10
N ASN A 87 5.10 -11.61 6.39
CA ASN A 87 3.80 -11.58 7.06
C ASN A 87 2.90 -10.48 6.52
N TYR A 88 3.46 -9.32 6.23
CA TYR A 88 2.71 -8.18 5.67
C TYR A 88 2.17 -8.52 4.28
N VAL A 89 3.01 -9.06 3.41
CA VAL A 89 2.62 -9.43 2.05
C VAL A 89 1.56 -10.54 2.09
N ASN A 90 1.76 -11.56 2.92
CA ASN A 90 0.80 -12.67 3.02
C ASN A 90 -0.57 -12.20 3.49
N ARG A 91 -0.62 -11.27 4.45
CA ARG A 91 -1.91 -10.74 4.91
C ARG A 91 -2.61 -9.92 3.84
N ARG A 92 -1.87 -9.15 3.04
CA ARG A 92 -2.44 -8.39 1.93
C ARG A 92 -2.98 -9.33 0.86
N PHE A 93 -2.22 -10.36 0.51
CA PHE A 93 -2.67 -11.36 -0.45
C PHE A 93 -3.97 -12.04 0.00
N ALA A 94 -4.03 -12.45 1.25
CA ALA A 94 -5.23 -13.11 1.78
C ALA A 94 -6.46 -12.18 1.72
N ARG A 95 -6.27 -10.90 2.03
CA ARG A 95 -7.36 -9.91 1.95
C ARG A 95 -7.79 -9.67 0.51
N ASP A 96 -6.84 -9.52 -0.40
CA ASP A 96 -7.14 -9.26 -1.81
C ASP A 96 -7.81 -10.47 -2.44
N LEU A 97 -7.39 -11.67 -2.08
CA LEU A 97 -8.01 -12.91 -2.55
C LEU A 97 -9.47 -13.02 -2.08
N ARG A 98 -9.75 -12.67 -0.82
CA ARG A 98 -11.13 -12.66 -0.31
C ARG A 98 -11.99 -11.65 -1.07
N SER A 99 -11.47 -10.46 -1.31
CA SER A 99 -12.19 -9.43 -2.09
C SER A 99 -12.46 -9.92 -3.50
N LEU A 100 -11.49 -10.56 -4.13
CA LEU A 100 -11.66 -11.11 -5.47
C LEU A 100 -12.74 -12.19 -5.50
N LYS A 101 -12.77 -13.09 -4.52
CA LYS A 101 -13.80 -14.14 -4.43
C LYS A 101 -15.21 -13.56 -4.26
N ILE A 102 -15.34 -12.53 -3.43
CA ILE A 102 -16.62 -11.85 -3.24
C ILE A 102 -17.08 -11.22 -4.56
N ASN A 103 -16.19 -10.51 -5.23
CA ASN A 103 -16.50 -9.86 -6.52
C ASN A 103 -16.84 -10.88 -7.60
N TRP A 104 -16.14 -12.01 -7.61
CA TRP A 104 -16.42 -13.12 -8.52
C TRP A 104 -17.83 -13.67 -8.30
N ASN A 105 -18.21 -13.90 -7.04
CA ASN A 105 -19.54 -14.41 -6.71
C ASN A 105 -20.64 -13.42 -7.12
N LEU A 106 -20.42 -12.12 -6.92
CA LEU A 106 -21.37 -11.09 -7.35
C LEU A 106 -21.54 -11.11 -8.87
N LYS A 107 -20.43 -11.23 -9.60
CA LYS A 107 -20.45 -11.32 -11.05
C LYS A 107 -21.24 -12.54 -11.52
N GLN A 108 -21.02 -13.69 -10.88
CA GLN A 108 -21.74 -14.93 -11.21
C GLN A 108 -23.26 -14.75 -11.03
N LYS A 109 -23.67 -14.08 -9.94
CA LYS A 109 -25.09 -13.81 -9.70
C LYS A 109 -25.71 -12.96 -10.79
N LEU A 110 -25.01 -11.93 -11.25
CA LEU A 110 -25.48 -11.05 -12.31
C LEU A 110 -25.64 -11.80 -13.63
N GLU A 111 -24.67 -12.66 -13.96
CA GLU A 111 -24.72 -13.45 -15.19
C GLU A 111 -25.82 -14.50 -15.18
N GLN A 112 -26.01 -15.18 -14.04
CA GLN A 112 -27.06 -16.18 -13.87
C GLN A 112 -28.46 -15.56 -14.00
N ASN A 113 -28.63 -14.30 -13.62
CA ASN A 113 -29.90 -13.59 -13.73
C ASN A 113 -30.09 -12.99 -15.13
N GLY A 114 -29.25 -13.31 -16.11
CA GLY A 114 -29.36 -12.77 -17.46
C GLY A 114 -29.00 -11.32 -17.58
N GLN A 115 -28.28 -10.78 -16.60
CA GLN A 115 -27.83 -9.41 -16.61
C GLN A 115 -26.49 -9.30 -17.37
N ILE A 116 -25.78 -8.25 -17.23
CA ILE A 116 -24.65 -7.89 -18.08
C ILE A 116 -23.43 -8.80 -17.85
N GLN A 117 -22.72 -9.16 -18.93
CA GLN A 117 -21.38 -9.74 -18.82
C GLN A 117 -20.39 -8.60 -18.55
N ILE A 118 -19.76 -8.62 -17.38
CA ILE A 118 -18.95 -7.50 -16.88
C ILE A 118 -17.50 -7.56 -17.39
N VAL A 119 -16.96 -8.76 -17.62
CA VAL A 119 -15.58 -8.96 -18.09
C VAL A 119 -15.57 -9.75 -19.38
N GLY A 120 -14.55 -9.54 -20.23
CA GLY A 120 -14.36 -10.29 -21.46
C GLY A 120 -14.06 -11.77 -21.18
N ASP A 121 -14.28 -12.59 -22.18
CA ASP A 121 -14.14 -14.04 -22.05
C ASP A 121 -12.75 -14.48 -21.59
N ASP A 122 -11.69 -13.88 -22.12
CA ASP A 122 -10.31 -14.23 -21.77
C ASP A 122 -10.02 -13.95 -20.31
N LEU A 123 -10.37 -12.75 -19.84
CA LEU A 123 -10.18 -12.38 -18.44
C LEU A 123 -11.05 -13.23 -17.53
N TYR A 124 -12.27 -13.53 -17.95
CA TYR A 124 -13.16 -14.43 -17.22
C TYR A 124 -12.50 -15.78 -16.98
N GLN A 125 -11.93 -16.39 -18.01
CA GLN A 125 -11.30 -17.70 -17.90
C GLN A 125 -10.07 -17.67 -17.01
N GLU A 126 -9.27 -16.61 -17.09
CA GLU A 126 -8.11 -16.45 -16.22
C GLU A 126 -8.50 -16.37 -14.75
N ILE A 127 -9.50 -15.57 -14.43
CA ILE A 127 -9.98 -15.41 -13.06
C ILE A 127 -10.57 -16.72 -12.56
N LYS A 128 -11.39 -17.38 -13.38
CA LYS A 128 -12.01 -18.65 -13.03
C LYS A 128 -10.95 -19.71 -12.71
N THR A 129 -9.95 -19.85 -13.56
CA THR A 129 -8.85 -20.79 -13.36
C THR A 129 -8.10 -20.50 -12.07
N PHE A 130 -7.80 -19.23 -11.82
CA PHE A 130 -7.11 -18.81 -10.60
C PHE A 130 -7.90 -19.16 -9.35
N LEU A 131 -9.21 -18.87 -9.33
CA LEU A 131 -10.05 -19.09 -8.16
C LEU A 131 -10.31 -20.59 -7.90
N GLU A 132 -10.39 -21.42 -8.94
CA GLU A 132 -10.57 -22.86 -8.81
C GLU A 132 -9.34 -23.57 -8.26
N ARG A 133 -8.14 -22.95 -8.41
CA ARG A 133 -6.89 -23.49 -7.88
C ARG A 133 -6.62 -23.09 -6.43
N SER A 134 -7.33 -22.14 -5.88
CA SER A 134 -7.07 -21.59 -4.56
C SER A 134 -7.97 -22.14 -3.44
#